data_226ad4955b38d357a7a3333ca7bc14ae
#
_entry.id   226ad4955b38d357a7a3333ca7bc14ae
#
_cell.length_a   1.000
_cell.length_b   1.000
_cell.length_c   1.000
_cell.angle_alpha   90.00
_cell.angle_beta   90.00
_cell.angle_gamma   90.00
#
_symmetry.space_group_name_H-M   'P 1'
#
loop_
_entity.id
_entity.type
_entity.pdbx_description
1 polymer ?
#
loop_
_entity_poly.entity_id
_entity_poly.type
_entity_poly.pdbx_seq_one_letter_code
_entity_poly.pdbx_strand_id
1 'polypeptide(L)'
;MKKNNRYNALNKERKKANLTFGMIRLLVICLVVPFGALSVVLFFSSASKTSNQVRNTVVTSMENAAENCNSNIEKVIQESKQASYDNVIRTSYLQFLKDKNEAVMYREISSYLSEKYKYNSMISSTIVVFKEKTTMEYYTYSNVAGATYASISDFKNNAMTQIKSVAQRMGTNTKFIEIGEHLYLVRNLVTSDYNPYAIIVMEINKSNMFKSMDNVVWRENGAIFLDGDMVCEPDYENDINNEKFKIYADNNKRNYGEVTETESNYDSNNYTVNLYTKCNNQQFTYIVKLNRMEVLNESFTYVYIYVLIILITILLAALTFYYFYRNINKPISDLMEMSEKIENME
;
A
#
# COMPACT_ATOMS: atom_id res chain seq x y z
N MET A 1 47.88 63.34 -37.81
CA MET A 1 46.44 63.41 -37.48
C MET A 1 45.65 62.11 -37.61
N LYS A 2 45.85 61.23 -38.55
CA LYS A 2 45.07 60.00 -38.73
C LYS A 2 45.19 58.94 -37.60
N LYS A 3 46.24 58.87 -36.82
CA LYS A 3 46.49 57.86 -35.76
C LYS A 3 45.69 58.17 -34.49
N ASN A 4 45.48 59.45 -34.14
CA ASN A 4 44.71 59.86 -32.96
C ASN A 4 43.20 59.62 -33.12
N ASN A 5 42.66 59.78 -34.34
CA ASN A 5 41.22 59.50 -34.58
C ASN A 5 40.87 58.01 -34.47
N ARG A 6 41.78 57.10 -34.82
CA ARG A 6 41.58 55.66 -34.71
C ARG A 6 41.66 55.22 -33.28
N TYR A 7 42.45 55.82 -32.44
CA TYR A 7 42.54 55.48 -30.99
C TYR A 7 41.31 55.99 -30.22
N ASN A 8 40.78 57.15 -30.57
CA ASN A 8 39.60 57.70 -29.99
C ASN A 8 38.33 56.90 -30.37
N ALA A 9 38.23 56.41 -31.61
CA ALA A 9 37.16 55.56 -32.07
C ALA A 9 37.15 54.21 -31.35
N LEU A 10 38.31 53.55 -31.19
CA LEU A 10 38.48 52.31 -30.46
C LEU A 10 38.15 52.42 -28.95
N ASN A 11 38.56 53.53 -28.34
CA ASN A 11 38.22 53.78 -26.92
C ASN A 11 36.71 54.03 -26.72
N LYS A 12 36.07 54.63 -27.69
CA LYS A 12 34.63 54.91 -27.65
C LYS A 12 33.79 53.69 -27.87
N GLU A 13 34.14 52.79 -28.80
CA GLU A 13 33.53 51.48 -28.95
C GLU A 13 33.71 50.64 -27.69
N ARG A 14 34.87 50.67 -27.04
CA ARG A 14 35.09 50.03 -25.73
C ARG A 14 34.21 50.60 -24.62
N LYS A 15 34.05 51.94 -24.57
CA LYS A 15 33.15 52.55 -23.57
C LYS A 15 31.69 52.21 -23.82
N LYS A 16 31.24 52.17 -25.07
CA LYS A 16 29.88 51.77 -25.48
C LYS A 16 29.60 50.29 -25.16
N ALA A 17 30.56 49.40 -25.47
CA ALA A 17 30.50 48.01 -25.11
C ALA A 17 30.48 47.78 -23.58
N ASN A 18 31.26 48.54 -22.83
CA ASN A 18 31.28 48.45 -21.36
C ASN A 18 29.97 48.92 -20.72
N LEU A 19 29.31 49.95 -21.26
CA LEU A 19 28.02 50.43 -20.73
C LEU A 19 26.91 49.40 -20.99
N THR A 20 26.84 48.86 -22.21
CA THR A 20 25.88 47.83 -22.57
C THR A 20 26.12 46.57 -21.76
N PHE A 21 27.34 46.15 -21.57
CA PHE A 21 27.72 44.99 -20.76
C PHE A 21 27.41 45.21 -19.27
N GLY A 22 27.63 46.41 -18.74
CA GLY A 22 27.27 46.78 -17.38
C GLY A 22 25.75 46.70 -17.13
N MET A 23 24.95 47.18 -18.07
CA MET A 23 23.50 47.13 -17.98
C MET A 23 22.96 45.69 -18.06
N ILE A 24 23.52 44.89 -18.98
CA ILE A 24 23.16 43.42 -19.06
C ILE A 24 23.51 42.75 -17.75
N ARG A 25 24.68 42.99 -17.20
CA ARG A 25 25.11 42.41 -15.92
C ARG A 25 24.19 42.81 -14.78
N LEU A 26 23.76 44.06 -14.72
CA LEU A 26 22.83 44.54 -13.69
C LEU A 26 21.45 43.90 -13.83
N LEU A 27 20.95 43.73 -15.05
CA LEU A 27 19.67 43.05 -15.33
C LEU A 27 19.71 41.56 -14.98
N VAL A 28 20.82 40.88 -15.28
CA VAL A 28 21.03 39.48 -14.89
C VAL A 28 21.09 39.35 -13.36
N ILE A 29 21.82 40.20 -12.68
CA ILE A 29 21.95 40.15 -11.22
C ILE A 29 20.59 40.46 -10.54
N CYS A 30 19.88 41.49 -11.00
CA CYS A 30 18.64 41.92 -10.33
C CYS A 30 17.42 41.08 -10.67
N LEU A 31 17.40 40.36 -11.81
CA LEU A 31 16.23 39.61 -12.27
C LEU A 31 16.51 38.09 -12.28
N VAL A 32 17.52 37.63 -12.98
CA VAL A 32 17.75 36.18 -13.20
C VAL A 32 18.25 35.51 -11.95
N VAL A 33 19.11 36.15 -11.16
CA VAL A 33 19.65 35.53 -9.93
C VAL A 33 18.56 35.34 -8.84
N PRO A 34 17.74 36.36 -8.48
CA PRO A 34 16.68 36.17 -7.49
C PRO A 34 15.62 35.18 -7.94
N PHE A 35 15.16 35.25 -9.19
CA PHE A 35 14.14 34.30 -9.71
C PHE A 35 14.72 32.90 -9.84
N GLY A 36 15.97 32.73 -10.25
CA GLY A 36 16.65 31.45 -10.25
C GLY A 36 16.78 30.85 -8.85
N ALA A 37 17.21 31.64 -7.87
CA ALA A 37 17.32 31.23 -6.49
C ALA A 37 15.95 30.83 -5.91
N LEU A 38 14.91 31.63 -6.18
CA LEU A 38 13.54 31.36 -5.75
C LEU A 38 13.00 30.07 -6.37
N SER A 39 13.26 29.81 -7.65
CA SER A 39 12.87 28.58 -8.34
C SER A 39 13.55 27.35 -7.73
N VAL A 40 14.84 27.45 -7.37
CA VAL A 40 15.58 26.36 -6.71
C VAL A 40 15.00 26.07 -5.32
N VAL A 41 14.74 27.10 -4.52
CA VAL A 41 14.15 26.94 -3.18
C VAL A 41 12.76 26.32 -3.26
N LEU A 42 11.93 26.79 -4.20
CA LEU A 42 10.60 26.23 -4.42
C LEU A 42 10.66 24.76 -4.88
N PHE A 43 11.60 24.42 -5.76
CA PHE A 43 11.79 23.03 -6.21
C PHE A 43 12.13 22.10 -5.03
N PHE A 44 13.12 22.44 -4.21
CA PHE A 44 13.48 21.62 -3.05
C PHE A 44 12.37 21.55 -2.01
N SER A 45 11.69 22.65 -1.74
CA SER A 45 10.54 22.68 -0.81
C SER A 45 9.41 21.82 -1.32
N SER A 46 9.11 21.85 -2.61
CA SER A 46 8.06 21.04 -3.20
C SER A 46 8.43 19.55 -3.25
N ALA A 47 9.66 19.22 -3.62
CA ALA A 47 10.13 17.83 -3.64
C ALA A 47 10.00 17.18 -2.25
N SER A 48 10.39 17.90 -1.20
CA SER A 48 10.23 17.42 0.19
C SER A 48 8.77 17.26 0.59
N LYS A 49 7.90 18.22 0.24
CA LYS A 49 6.46 18.12 0.53
C LYS A 49 5.81 16.95 -0.22
N THR A 50 6.16 16.76 -1.48
CA THR A 50 5.63 15.67 -2.30
C THR A 50 6.05 14.31 -1.74
N SER A 51 7.32 14.14 -1.35
CA SER A 51 7.80 12.93 -0.71
C SER A 51 7.02 12.61 0.57
N ASN A 52 6.82 13.59 1.45
CA ASN A 52 6.04 13.42 2.67
C ASN A 52 4.54 13.13 2.37
N GLN A 53 3.98 13.75 1.36
CA GLN A 53 2.60 13.52 0.95
C GLN A 53 2.41 12.10 0.41
N VAL A 54 3.32 11.63 -0.45
CA VAL A 54 3.34 10.26 -0.96
C VAL A 54 3.41 9.27 0.20
N ARG A 55 4.37 9.47 1.11
CA ARG A 55 4.50 8.62 2.30
C ARG A 55 3.21 8.57 3.10
N ASN A 56 2.63 9.72 3.45
CA ASN A 56 1.39 9.77 4.22
C ASN A 56 0.23 9.09 3.49
N THR A 57 0.13 9.25 2.18
CA THR A 57 -0.92 8.63 1.36
C THR A 57 -0.79 7.10 1.39
N VAL A 58 0.42 6.56 1.24
CA VAL A 58 0.67 5.11 1.33
C VAL A 58 0.34 4.59 2.72
N VAL A 59 0.87 5.26 3.77
CA VAL A 59 0.62 4.87 5.16
C VAL A 59 -0.88 4.81 5.45
N THR A 60 -1.61 5.89 5.13
CA THR A 60 -3.06 5.94 5.35
C THR A 60 -3.81 4.88 4.51
N SER A 61 -3.38 4.65 3.28
CA SER A 61 -3.98 3.62 2.42
C SER A 61 -3.76 2.21 2.98
N MET A 62 -2.56 1.91 3.49
CA MET A 62 -2.26 0.64 4.15
C MET A 62 -3.03 0.47 5.46
N GLU A 63 -3.08 1.50 6.30
CA GLU A 63 -3.84 1.46 7.55
C GLU A 63 -5.31 1.15 7.29
N ASN A 64 -5.94 1.84 6.35
CA ASN A 64 -7.33 1.61 5.98
C ASN A 64 -7.54 0.20 5.41
N ALA A 65 -6.65 -0.27 4.55
CA ALA A 65 -6.73 -1.62 3.98
C ALA A 65 -6.59 -2.69 5.07
N ALA A 66 -5.64 -2.51 5.97
CA ALA A 66 -5.38 -3.40 7.08
C ALA A 66 -6.55 -3.42 8.09
N GLU A 67 -7.14 -2.28 8.40
CA GLU A 67 -8.36 -2.20 9.24
C GLU A 67 -9.53 -2.96 8.64
N ASN A 68 -9.73 -2.82 7.32
CA ASN A 68 -10.78 -3.58 6.62
C ASN A 68 -10.52 -5.09 6.66
N CYS A 69 -9.28 -5.52 6.44
CA CYS A 69 -8.90 -6.94 6.58
C CYS A 69 -9.13 -7.43 8.01
N ASN A 70 -8.73 -6.65 9.02
CA ASN A 70 -8.96 -7.00 10.42
C ASN A 70 -10.47 -7.11 10.75
N SER A 71 -11.28 -6.19 10.22
CA SER A 71 -12.74 -6.27 10.35
C SER A 71 -13.30 -7.57 9.75
N ASN A 72 -12.78 -7.99 8.60
CA ASN A 72 -13.18 -9.25 7.97
C ASN A 72 -12.74 -10.47 8.80
N ILE A 73 -11.52 -10.46 9.32
CA ILE A 73 -11.01 -11.48 10.24
C ILE A 73 -11.91 -11.59 11.48
N GLU A 74 -12.24 -10.46 12.11
CA GLU A 74 -13.12 -10.45 13.29
C GLU A 74 -14.52 -10.96 12.97
N LYS A 75 -15.08 -10.65 11.80
CA LYS A 75 -16.38 -11.21 11.36
C LYS A 75 -16.33 -12.72 11.30
N VAL A 76 -15.32 -13.32 10.68
CA VAL A 76 -15.19 -14.77 10.59
C VAL A 76 -15.02 -15.41 11.97
N ILE A 77 -14.24 -14.77 12.86
CA ILE A 77 -14.13 -15.21 14.26
C ILE A 77 -15.49 -15.17 14.95
N GLN A 78 -16.29 -14.13 14.76
CA GLN A 78 -17.64 -14.03 15.33
C GLN A 78 -18.58 -15.10 14.77
N GLU A 79 -18.53 -15.36 13.47
CA GLU A 79 -19.28 -16.46 12.84
C GLU A 79 -18.95 -17.81 13.49
N SER A 80 -17.67 -18.07 13.78
CA SER A 80 -17.25 -19.29 14.46
C SER A 80 -17.78 -19.38 15.90
N LYS A 81 -17.83 -18.25 16.61
CA LYS A 81 -18.39 -18.16 17.97
C LYS A 81 -19.90 -18.39 17.95
N GLN A 82 -20.58 -17.79 16.97
CA GLN A 82 -22.03 -17.91 16.86
C GLN A 82 -22.46 -19.36 16.67
N ALA A 83 -21.70 -20.17 15.93
CA ALA A 83 -21.95 -21.61 15.83
C ALA A 83 -22.00 -22.35 17.19
N SER A 84 -21.24 -21.81 18.18
CA SER A 84 -21.27 -22.34 19.55
C SER A 84 -22.51 -21.87 20.36
N TYR A 85 -22.96 -20.63 20.10
CA TYR A 85 -24.03 -19.99 20.87
C TYR A 85 -25.45 -20.34 20.36
N ASP A 86 -25.61 -20.60 19.07
CA ASP A 86 -26.92 -20.94 18.46
C ASP A 86 -27.49 -22.25 18.97
N ASN A 87 -26.71 -23.03 19.66
CA ASN A 87 -27.09 -24.31 20.29
C ASN A 87 -27.56 -25.43 19.35
N VAL A 88 -27.82 -25.19 18.07
CA VAL A 88 -28.35 -26.19 17.14
C VAL A 88 -27.43 -27.41 17.10
N ILE A 89 -26.14 -27.21 16.82
CA ILE A 89 -25.16 -28.30 16.74
C ILE A 89 -25.10 -29.08 18.06
N ARG A 90 -25.06 -28.35 19.17
CA ARG A 90 -24.98 -28.93 20.51
C ARG A 90 -26.24 -29.74 20.84
N THR A 91 -27.43 -29.19 20.63
CA THR A 91 -28.69 -29.83 20.94
C THR A 91 -28.88 -31.09 20.11
N SER A 92 -28.66 -31.01 18.81
CA SER A 92 -28.74 -32.15 17.89
C SER A 92 -27.77 -33.29 18.28
N TYR A 93 -26.54 -32.91 18.68
CA TYR A 93 -25.54 -33.87 19.15
C TYR A 93 -25.94 -34.53 20.47
N LEU A 94 -26.44 -33.77 21.46
CA LEU A 94 -26.90 -34.32 22.73
C LEU A 94 -28.13 -35.22 22.56
N GLN A 95 -29.00 -34.91 21.61
CA GLN A 95 -30.12 -35.76 21.22
C GLN A 95 -29.62 -37.09 20.64
N PHE A 96 -28.67 -37.03 19.68
CA PHE A 96 -28.03 -38.20 19.08
C PHE A 96 -27.39 -39.12 20.13
N LEU A 97 -26.76 -38.55 21.16
CA LEU A 97 -26.19 -39.39 22.24
C LEU A 97 -27.24 -40.21 22.98
N LYS A 98 -28.51 -39.73 23.06
CA LYS A 98 -29.61 -40.39 23.73
C LYS A 98 -30.28 -41.45 22.86
N ASP A 99 -30.66 -41.07 21.64
CA ASP A 99 -31.50 -41.88 20.76
C ASP A 99 -30.77 -42.62 19.65
N LYS A 100 -29.46 -42.27 19.47
CA LYS A 100 -28.57 -42.78 18.41
C LYS A 100 -29.11 -42.56 16.99
N ASN A 101 -30.04 -41.61 16.81
CA ASN A 101 -30.59 -41.26 15.51
C ASN A 101 -29.72 -40.24 14.77
N GLU A 102 -28.71 -40.73 14.07
CA GLU A 102 -27.80 -39.88 13.33
C GLU A 102 -28.46 -39.16 12.13
N ALA A 103 -29.51 -39.74 11.55
CA ALA A 103 -30.22 -39.12 10.42
C ALA A 103 -30.91 -37.80 10.79
N VAL A 104 -31.47 -37.71 11.99
CA VAL A 104 -32.07 -36.47 12.51
C VAL A 104 -30.97 -35.44 12.77
N MET A 105 -29.89 -35.83 13.46
CA MET A 105 -28.73 -34.96 13.70
C MET A 105 -28.15 -34.41 12.40
N TYR A 106 -27.99 -35.27 11.40
CA TYR A 106 -27.50 -34.89 10.09
C TYR A 106 -28.37 -33.82 9.43
N ARG A 107 -29.68 -34.05 9.39
CA ARG A 107 -30.61 -33.10 8.76
C ARG A 107 -30.57 -31.73 9.43
N GLU A 108 -30.59 -31.67 10.75
CA GLU A 108 -30.62 -30.42 11.50
C GLU A 108 -29.31 -29.64 11.34
N ILE A 109 -28.18 -30.33 11.50
CA ILE A 109 -26.86 -29.66 11.39
C ILE A 109 -26.57 -29.25 9.96
N SER A 110 -26.86 -30.10 8.97
CA SER A 110 -26.62 -29.73 7.55
C SER A 110 -27.50 -28.57 7.10
N SER A 111 -28.77 -28.54 7.56
CA SER A 111 -29.64 -27.38 7.30
C SER A 111 -29.08 -26.11 7.93
N TYR A 112 -28.68 -26.16 9.20
CA TYR A 112 -28.07 -25.04 9.90
C TYR A 112 -26.79 -24.52 9.19
N LEU A 113 -25.87 -25.41 8.86
CA LEU A 113 -24.63 -25.04 8.17
C LEU A 113 -24.92 -24.42 6.80
N SER A 114 -25.85 -25.02 6.06
CA SER A 114 -26.23 -24.50 4.73
C SER A 114 -26.90 -23.14 4.82
N GLU A 115 -27.81 -22.93 5.75
CA GLU A 115 -28.49 -21.66 5.97
C GLU A 115 -27.49 -20.53 6.30
N LYS A 116 -26.54 -20.82 7.17
CA LYS A 116 -25.57 -19.82 7.63
C LYS A 116 -24.41 -19.54 6.67
N TYR A 117 -23.83 -20.58 6.07
CA TYR A 117 -22.52 -20.44 5.42
C TYR A 117 -22.54 -20.63 3.91
N LYS A 118 -23.62 -21.16 3.31
CA LYS A 118 -23.70 -21.41 1.87
C LYS A 118 -23.50 -20.17 0.98
N TYR A 119 -23.81 -19.00 1.50
CA TYR A 119 -23.70 -17.73 0.78
C TYR A 119 -22.67 -16.78 1.40
N ASN A 120 -21.80 -17.28 2.26
CA ASN A 120 -20.74 -16.48 2.86
C ASN A 120 -19.59 -16.29 1.86
N SER A 121 -19.18 -15.06 1.62
CA SER A 121 -18.12 -14.76 0.67
C SER A 121 -16.70 -14.95 1.25
N MET A 122 -16.55 -14.91 2.58
CA MET A 122 -15.27 -15.01 3.26
C MET A 122 -14.92 -16.43 3.71
N ILE A 123 -15.92 -17.32 3.77
CA ILE A 123 -15.77 -18.70 4.19
C ILE A 123 -16.06 -19.60 3.00
N SER A 124 -15.03 -20.30 2.51
CA SER A 124 -15.15 -21.23 1.38
C SER A 124 -15.92 -22.50 1.78
N SER A 125 -15.55 -23.08 2.91
CA SER A 125 -16.22 -24.27 3.42
C SER A 125 -16.29 -24.27 4.95
N THR A 126 -17.30 -24.93 5.48
CA THR A 126 -17.48 -25.13 6.93
C THR A 126 -17.73 -26.61 7.20
N ILE A 127 -16.94 -27.17 8.11
CA ILE A 127 -16.98 -28.61 8.45
C ILE A 127 -17.07 -28.73 9.94
N VAL A 128 -17.94 -29.66 10.41
CA VAL A 128 -18.03 -30.03 11.82
C VAL A 128 -17.57 -31.47 11.98
N VAL A 129 -16.59 -31.66 12.85
CA VAL A 129 -16.02 -32.98 13.15
C VAL A 129 -16.31 -33.29 14.60
N PHE A 130 -17.12 -34.31 14.82
CA PHE A 130 -17.48 -34.76 16.17
C PHE A 130 -16.39 -35.63 16.79
N LYS A 131 -16.29 -35.59 18.12
CA LYS A 131 -15.38 -36.42 18.89
C LYS A 131 -15.81 -37.89 18.85
N GLU A 132 -17.13 -38.13 19.00
CA GLU A 132 -17.73 -39.43 18.77
C GLU A 132 -17.68 -39.78 17.28
N LYS A 133 -17.48 -41.05 16.98
CA LYS A 133 -17.44 -41.52 15.59
C LYS A 133 -18.84 -41.42 14.99
N THR A 134 -18.98 -40.64 13.95
CA THR A 134 -20.18 -40.49 13.13
C THR A 134 -20.01 -41.23 11.81
N THR A 135 -21.10 -41.69 11.20
CA THR A 135 -21.07 -42.29 9.86
C THR A 135 -21.31 -41.25 8.77
N MET A 136 -22.04 -40.18 9.13
CA MET A 136 -22.33 -39.06 8.23
C MET A 136 -21.31 -37.93 8.37
N GLU A 137 -21.23 -37.12 7.35
CA GLU A 137 -20.30 -35.99 7.26
C GLU A 137 -21.07 -34.67 7.33
N TYR A 138 -20.65 -33.79 8.20
CA TYR A 138 -21.32 -32.52 8.50
C TYR A 138 -20.53 -31.37 7.91
N TYR A 139 -20.96 -30.90 6.75
CA TYR A 139 -20.29 -29.80 6.03
C TYR A 139 -21.25 -28.96 5.19
N THR A 140 -20.78 -27.79 4.81
CA THR A 140 -21.32 -26.99 3.72
C THR A 140 -20.17 -26.27 3.00
N TYR A 141 -20.39 -25.89 1.76
CA TYR A 141 -19.46 -25.04 1.02
C TYR A 141 -20.19 -23.85 0.40
N SER A 142 -19.47 -22.76 0.23
CA SER A 142 -20.05 -21.51 -0.25
C SER A 142 -19.95 -21.40 -1.78
N ASN A 143 -21.09 -21.30 -2.42
CA ASN A 143 -21.17 -21.06 -3.86
C ASN A 143 -20.63 -19.68 -4.24
N VAL A 144 -20.77 -18.69 -3.35
CA VAL A 144 -20.30 -17.31 -3.58
C VAL A 144 -18.77 -17.21 -3.48
N ALA A 145 -18.17 -18.07 -2.63
CA ALA A 145 -16.72 -18.17 -2.52
C ALA A 145 -16.08 -19.06 -3.60
N GLY A 146 -16.88 -19.60 -4.53
CA GLY A 146 -16.40 -20.49 -5.59
C GLY A 146 -15.99 -21.89 -5.13
N ALA A 147 -16.32 -22.25 -3.88
CA ALA A 147 -15.97 -23.55 -3.32
C ALA A 147 -16.84 -24.68 -3.86
N THR A 148 -16.29 -25.87 -3.88
CA THR A 148 -16.93 -27.10 -4.35
C THR A 148 -16.70 -28.24 -3.37
N TYR A 149 -17.27 -29.40 -3.64
CA TYR A 149 -17.01 -30.61 -2.85
C TYR A 149 -15.51 -31.00 -2.84
N ALA A 150 -14.74 -30.58 -3.84
CA ALA A 150 -13.30 -30.83 -3.87
C ALA A 150 -12.59 -30.24 -2.63
N SER A 151 -12.98 -29.04 -2.18
CA SER A 151 -12.44 -28.41 -0.96
C SER A 151 -12.67 -29.29 0.28
N ILE A 152 -13.84 -29.95 0.38
CA ILE A 152 -14.15 -30.87 1.49
C ILE A 152 -13.30 -32.13 1.41
N SER A 153 -13.11 -32.67 0.20
CA SER A 153 -12.28 -33.84 -0.02
C SER A 153 -10.80 -33.57 0.31
N ASP A 154 -10.30 -32.41 -0.10
CA ASP A 154 -8.94 -31.99 0.18
C ASP A 154 -8.70 -31.81 1.68
N PHE A 155 -9.59 -31.12 2.37
CA PHE A 155 -9.56 -31.02 3.84
C PHE A 155 -9.42 -32.38 4.51
N LYS A 156 -10.23 -33.36 4.11
CA LYS A 156 -10.21 -34.70 4.71
C LYS A 156 -8.90 -35.43 4.51
N ASN A 157 -8.35 -35.34 3.31
CA ASN A 157 -7.16 -36.05 2.93
C ASN A 157 -5.89 -35.41 3.52
N ASN A 158 -5.82 -34.10 3.53
CA ASN A 158 -4.57 -33.37 3.76
C ASN A 158 -4.56 -32.62 5.11
N ALA A 159 -5.69 -32.06 5.58
CA ALA A 159 -5.71 -31.17 6.73
C ALA A 159 -6.29 -31.78 8.01
N MET A 160 -7.23 -32.72 7.93
CA MET A 160 -8.00 -33.19 9.07
C MET A 160 -7.15 -33.68 10.24
N THR A 161 -6.10 -34.46 9.97
CA THR A 161 -5.25 -35.04 11.03
C THR A 161 -4.50 -33.97 11.80
N GLN A 162 -3.94 -33.01 11.08
CA GLN A 162 -3.20 -31.89 11.67
C GLN A 162 -4.13 -30.97 12.47
N ILE A 163 -5.31 -30.67 11.95
CA ILE A 163 -6.32 -29.85 12.62
C ILE A 163 -6.81 -30.51 13.91
N LYS A 164 -7.07 -31.81 13.91
CA LYS A 164 -7.43 -32.55 15.12
C LYS A 164 -6.34 -32.45 16.20
N SER A 165 -5.08 -32.59 15.80
CA SER A 165 -3.92 -32.47 16.71
C SER A 165 -3.84 -31.05 17.32
N VAL A 166 -4.08 -30.02 16.54
CA VAL A 166 -4.08 -28.63 17.04
C VAL A 166 -5.27 -28.41 17.98
N ALA A 167 -6.47 -28.85 17.58
CA ALA A 167 -7.69 -28.68 18.36
C ALA A 167 -7.61 -29.32 19.76
N GLN A 168 -6.88 -30.43 19.90
CA GLN A 168 -6.65 -31.07 21.21
C GLN A 168 -5.84 -30.18 22.17
N ARG A 169 -5.00 -29.28 21.66
CA ARG A 169 -4.10 -28.44 22.45
C ARG A 169 -4.62 -27.01 22.69
N MET A 170 -5.62 -26.56 21.93
CA MET A 170 -6.04 -25.15 21.98
C MET A 170 -7.17 -24.84 22.97
N GLY A 171 -7.75 -25.86 23.65
CA GLY A 171 -8.83 -25.64 24.62
C GLY A 171 -10.08 -25.04 23.98
N THR A 172 -10.60 -23.94 24.55
CA THR A 172 -11.78 -23.21 24.05
C THR A 172 -11.42 -22.08 23.07
N ASN A 173 -10.13 -21.86 22.82
CA ASN A 173 -9.67 -20.80 21.95
C ASN A 173 -10.01 -21.08 20.47
N THR A 174 -9.96 -20.03 19.68
CA THR A 174 -10.06 -20.12 18.22
C THR A 174 -8.67 -19.87 17.64
N LYS A 175 -8.28 -20.57 16.59
CA LYS A 175 -6.97 -20.41 16.00
C LYS A 175 -7.04 -20.48 14.47
N PHE A 176 -6.32 -19.57 13.79
CA PHE A 176 -6.02 -19.70 12.38
C PHE A 176 -4.84 -20.65 12.18
N ILE A 177 -4.91 -21.47 11.15
CA ILE A 177 -3.89 -22.47 10.82
C ILE A 177 -3.78 -22.53 9.30
N GLU A 178 -2.58 -22.43 8.79
CA GLU A 178 -2.30 -22.68 7.39
C GLU A 178 -1.84 -24.12 7.19
N ILE A 179 -2.41 -24.80 6.21
CA ILE A 179 -2.05 -26.16 5.81
C ILE A 179 -2.05 -26.21 4.28
N GLY A 180 -0.88 -26.36 3.69
CA GLY A 180 -0.71 -26.21 2.26
C GLY A 180 -1.05 -24.79 1.82
N GLU A 181 -1.90 -24.67 0.82
CA GLU A 181 -2.40 -23.37 0.32
C GLU A 181 -3.65 -22.84 1.02
N HIS A 182 -4.17 -23.59 1.99
CA HIS A 182 -5.46 -23.31 2.63
C HIS A 182 -5.28 -22.72 4.02
N LEU A 183 -6.03 -21.66 4.30
CA LEU A 183 -6.12 -21.03 5.62
C LEU A 183 -7.41 -21.51 6.30
N TYR A 184 -7.29 -22.11 7.46
CA TYR A 184 -8.41 -22.60 8.25
C TYR A 184 -8.54 -21.82 9.55
N LEU A 185 -9.79 -21.48 9.92
CA LEU A 185 -10.16 -21.09 11.27
C LEU A 185 -10.69 -22.31 12.01
N VAL A 186 -10.07 -22.67 13.12
CA VAL A 186 -10.40 -23.85 13.92
C VAL A 186 -10.91 -23.41 15.28
N ARG A 187 -12.01 -24.01 15.72
CA ARG A 187 -12.61 -23.77 17.04
C ARG A 187 -13.17 -25.06 17.62
N ASN A 188 -12.92 -25.30 18.91
CA ASN A 188 -13.60 -26.37 19.66
C ASN A 188 -15.03 -25.94 20.04
N LEU A 189 -15.98 -26.77 19.73
CA LEU A 189 -17.35 -26.65 20.25
C LEU A 189 -17.41 -27.39 21.58
N VAL A 190 -17.82 -26.69 22.63
CA VAL A 190 -17.80 -27.21 24.01
C VAL A 190 -19.19 -27.30 24.62
N THR A 191 -19.36 -28.22 25.56
CA THR A 191 -20.52 -28.28 26.40
C THR A 191 -20.54 -27.16 27.44
N SER A 192 -21.60 -27.06 28.25
CA SER A 192 -21.65 -26.12 29.40
C SER A 192 -20.49 -26.28 30.38
N ASP A 193 -19.95 -27.49 30.50
CA ASP A 193 -18.85 -27.81 31.39
C ASP A 193 -17.48 -27.69 30.74
N TYR A 194 -17.41 -26.93 29.60
CA TYR A 194 -16.21 -26.68 28.81
C TYR A 194 -15.56 -27.95 28.21
N ASN A 195 -16.26 -29.06 28.15
CA ASN A 195 -15.78 -30.30 27.53
C ASN A 195 -15.96 -30.23 26.01
N PRO A 196 -14.89 -30.35 25.20
CA PRO A 196 -14.98 -30.34 23.74
C PRO A 196 -15.76 -31.58 23.26
N TYR A 197 -16.81 -31.39 22.46
CA TYR A 197 -17.57 -32.46 21.83
C TYR A 197 -17.43 -32.52 20.31
N ALA A 198 -17.07 -31.40 19.69
CA ALA A 198 -16.82 -31.32 18.27
C ALA A 198 -15.81 -30.20 17.97
N ILE A 199 -15.33 -30.17 16.75
CA ILE A 199 -14.51 -29.12 16.19
C ILE A 199 -15.28 -28.53 15.02
N ILE A 200 -15.39 -27.21 14.96
CA ILE A 200 -15.78 -26.49 13.73
C ILE A 200 -14.54 -25.97 13.04
N VAL A 201 -14.46 -26.22 11.75
CA VAL A 201 -13.38 -25.78 10.88
C VAL A 201 -13.99 -24.97 9.75
N MET A 202 -13.49 -23.77 9.56
CA MET A 202 -13.91 -22.87 8.49
C MET A 202 -12.71 -22.62 7.59
N GLU A 203 -12.79 -23.03 6.35
CA GLU A 203 -11.80 -22.69 5.32
C GLU A 203 -12.05 -21.27 4.85
N ILE A 204 -11.01 -20.46 4.86
CA ILE A 204 -11.09 -19.04 4.55
C ILE A 204 -10.87 -18.80 3.07
N ASN A 205 -11.73 -18.01 2.45
CA ASN A 205 -11.46 -17.44 1.15
C ASN A 205 -10.46 -16.28 1.30
N LYS A 206 -9.17 -16.59 1.13
CA LYS A 206 -8.07 -15.62 1.29
C LYS A 206 -8.25 -14.39 0.40
N SER A 207 -8.64 -14.59 -0.86
CA SER A 207 -8.84 -13.51 -1.83
C SER A 207 -9.91 -12.50 -1.38
N ASN A 208 -11.02 -12.96 -0.84
CA ASN A 208 -12.07 -12.07 -0.36
C ASN A 208 -11.74 -11.47 1.02
N MET A 209 -11.13 -12.24 1.90
CA MET A 209 -10.75 -11.77 3.24
C MET A 209 -9.74 -10.62 3.17
N PHE A 210 -8.77 -10.71 2.28
CA PHE A 210 -7.66 -9.76 2.16
C PHE A 210 -7.78 -8.79 0.97
N LYS A 211 -8.91 -8.79 0.27
CA LYS A 211 -9.17 -7.98 -0.93
C LYS A 211 -8.84 -6.49 -0.76
N SER A 212 -8.99 -5.96 0.44
CA SER A 212 -8.69 -4.54 0.70
C SER A 212 -7.22 -4.19 0.50
N MET A 213 -6.31 -5.16 0.64
CA MET A 213 -4.88 -4.95 0.41
C MET A 213 -4.57 -4.71 -1.08
N ASP A 214 -5.42 -5.18 -2.00
CA ASP A 214 -5.28 -4.94 -3.44
C ASP A 214 -5.54 -3.47 -3.81
N ASN A 215 -6.24 -2.73 -2.96
CA ASN A 215 -6.59 -1.33 -3.16
C ASN A 215 -5.57 -0.35 -2.57
N VAL A 216 -4.44 -0.83 -2.04
CA VAL A 216 -3.38 0.06 -1.56
C VAL A 216 -2.81 0.83 -2.75
N VAL A 217 -2.73 2.16 -2.62
CA VAL A 217 -2.26 3.04 -3.70
C VAL A 217 -0.83 2.71 -4.10
N TRP A 218 -0.57 2.71 -5.41
CA TRP A 218 0.72 2.38 -6.03
C TRP A 218 1.26 0.99 -5.69
N ARG A 219 0.42 0.08 -5.23
CA ARG A 219 0.80 -1.29 -4.97
C ARG A 219 1.26 -1.99 -6.25
N GLU A 220 2.47 -2.51 -6.24
CA GLU A 220 2.99 -3.42 -7.26
C GLU A 220 2.72 -4.86 -6.83
N ASN A 221 2.99 -5.16 -5.58
CA ASN A 221 2.88 -6.49 -5.02
C ASN A 221 2.66 -6.44 -3.50
N GLY A 222 2.21 -7.55 -2.91
CA GLY A 222 2.03 -7.64 -1.46
C GLY A 222 2.05 -9.09 -0.98
N ALA A 223 2.41 -9.28 0.28
CA ALA A 223 2.42 -10.56 0.96
C ALA A 223 1.75 -10.46 2.34
N ILE A 224 1.15 -11.54 2.79
CA ILE A 224 0.48 -11.62 4.10
C ILE A 224 1.04 -12.80 4.84
N PHE A 225 1.45 -12.56 6.07
CA PHE A 225 2.02 -13.56 6.98
C PHE A 225 1.13 -13.73 8.21
N LEU A 226 1.05 -14.94 8.71
CA LEU A 226 0.43 -15.29 9.98
C LEU A 226 1.49 -15.86 10.92
N ASP A 227 1.77 -15.17 12.02
CA ASP A 227 2.81 -15.56 13.00
C ASP A 227 4.21 -15.80 12.37
N GLY A 228 4.48 -15.20 11.20
CA GLY A 228 5.72 -15.32 10.44
C GLY A 228 5.69 -16.35 9.31
N ASP A 229 4.61 -17.12 9.17
CA ASP A 229 4.39 -18.03 8.03
C ASP A 229 3.56 -17.31 6.96
N MET A 230 3.93 -17.49 5.68
CA MET A 230 3.27 -16.79 4.58
C MET A 230 1.91 -17.41 4.27
N VAL A 231 0.86 -16.59 4.32
CA VAL A 231 -0.54 -17.01 4.14
C VAL A 231 -1.06 -16.71 2.74
N CYS A 232 -0.65 -15.61 2.16
CA CYS A 232 -0.97 -15.24 0.79
C CYS A 232 0.32 -14.99 0.05
N GLU A 233 0.51 -15.78 -1.00
CA GLU A 233 1.56 -15.54 -1.96
C GLU A 233 1.23 -14.31 -2.80
N PRO A 234 2.25 -13.53 -3.17
CA PRO A 234 2.07 -12.45 -4.11
C PRO A 234 1.71 -12.98 -5.49
N ASP A 235 0.97 -12.19 -6.25
CA ASP A 235 0.54 -12.52 -7.61
C ASP A 235 1.70 -12.77 -8.60
N TYR A 236 2.95 -12.59 -8.17
CA TYR A 236 4.17 -12.79 -8.94
C TYR A 236 5.16 -13.68 -8.21
N GLU A 237 5.31 -14.90 -8.69
CA GLU A 237 6.18 -15.96 -8.14
C GLU A 237 7.67 -15.62 -8.06
N ASN A 238 8.18 -14.59 -8.74
CA ASN A 238 9.60 -14.50 -9.04
C ASN A 238 10.41 -13.42 -8.30
N ASP A 239 9.81 -12.49 -7.56
CA ASP A 239 10.56 -11.33 -7.04
C ASP A 239 10.57 -11.19 -5.52
N ILE A 240 9.79 -11.97 -4.79
CA ILE A 240 9.78 -11.89 -3.34
C ILE A 240 10.66 -12.99 -2.77
N ASN A 241 11.85 -12.62 -2.34
CA ASN A 241 12.71 -13.49 -1.56
C ASN A 241 12.03 -13.72 -0.20
N ASN A 242 11.27 -14.83 -0.10
CA ASN A 242 10.45 -15.20 1.05
C ASN A 242 11.21 -15.14 2.38
N GLU A 243 12.50 -15.44 2.38
CA GLU A 243 13.36 -15.34 3.58
C GLU A 243 13.52 -13.91 4.07
N LYS A 244 13.62 -12.93 3.17
CA LYS A 244 13.76 -11.52 3.56
C LYS A 244 12.46 -10.99 4.18
N PHE A 245 11.30 -11.30 3.61
CA PHE A 245 10.01 -10.91 4.18
C PHE A 245 9.77 -11.58 5.53
N LYS A 246 10.15 -12.83 5.70
CA LYS A 246 10.08 -13.53 6.98
C LYS A 246 10.92 -12.83 8.06
N ILE A 247 12.12 -12.39 7.72
CA ILE A 247 12.99 -11.62 8.63
C ILE A 247 12.33 -10.29 9.00
N TYR A 248 11.68 -9.58 8.05
CA TYR A 248 10.96 -8.35 8.33
C TYR A 248 9.74 -8.59 9.22
N ALA A 249 8.95 -9.62 8.96
CA ALA A 249 7.82 -9.99 9.78
C ALA A 249 8.25 -10.30 11.22
N ASP A 250 9.36 -11.00 11.41
CA ASP A 250 9.91 -11.34 12.72
C ASP A 250 10.48 -10.14 13.48
N ASN A 251 11.14 -9.22 12.79
CA ASN A 251 11.71 -8.01 13.41
C ASN A 251 10.66 -7.00 13.85
N ASN A 252 9.50 -6.96 13.18
CA ASN A 252 8.42 -6.00 13.45
C ASN A 252 7.31 -6.53 14.37
N LYS A 253 7.50 -7.66 15.03
CA LYS A 253 6.50 -8.26 15.97
C LYS A 253 6.02 -7.34 17.11
N ARG A 254 6.63 -6.18 17.32
CA ARG A 254 6.38 -5.33 18.49
C ARG A 254 5.47 -4.12 18.23
N ASN A 255 5.25 -3.74 16.98
CA ASN A 255 4.53 -2.51 16.65
C ASN A 255 3.14 -2.86 16.08
N TYR A 256 2.16 -2.91 16.98
CA TYR A 256 0.76 -3.10 16.58
C TYR A 256 0.22 -1.83 15.93
N GLY A 257 -0.35 -2.00 14.71
CA GLY A 257 -1.06 -0.92 14.02
C GLY A 257 -0.18 0.20 13.44
N GLU A 258 1.14 0.14 13.61
CA GLU A 258 2.07 1.10 13.00
C GLU A 258 2.49 0.61 11.60
N VAL A 259 2.32 1.47 10.61
CA VAL A 259 2.92 1.27 9.29
C VAL A 259 4.36 1.71 9.35
N THR A 260 5.28 0.78 9.18
CA THR A 260 6.72 1.07 9.17
C THR A 260 7.26 0.97 7.75
N GLU A 261 8.05 1.96 7.37
CA GLU A 261 8.85 1.93 6.15
C GLU A 261 10.04 1.01 6.37
N THR A 262 10.11 -0.08 5.62
CA THR A 262 11.26 -0.99 5.70
C THR A 262 12.31 -0.52 4.70
N GLU A 263 13.32 0.17 5.21
CA GLU A 263 14.56 0.41 4.47
C GLU A 263 15.30 -0.92 4.31
N SER A 264 15.08 -1.62 3.21
CA SER A 264 16.03 -2.65 2.80
C SER A 264 17.14 -2.01 1.99
N ASN A 265 18.38 -2.43 2.19
CA ASN A 265 19.53 -1.99 1.40
C ASN A 265 19.42 -2.31 -0.10
N TYR A 266 18.34 -2.94 -0.54
CA TYR A 266 18.05 -3.34 -1.91
C TYR A 266 16.79 -2.71 -2.53
N ASP A 267 15.79 -2.28 -1.72
CA ASP A 267 14.55 -1.71 -2.27
C ASP A 267 13.86 -0.85 -1.20
N SER A 268 13.99 0.46 -1.31
CA SER A 268 13.46 1.46 -0.37
C SER A 268 11.93 1.66 -0.46
N ASN A 269 11.19 0.75 -1.10
CA ASN A 269 9.77 0.94 -1.41
C ASN A 269 8.85 -0.09 -0.75
N ASN A 270 9.31 -0.76 0.30
CA ASN A 270 8.49 -1.72 1.05
C ASN A 270 7.89 -1.07 2.29
N TYR A 271 6.61 -1.27 2.48
CA TYR A 271 5.87 -0.85 3.68
C TYR A 271 5.30 -2.08 4.37
N THR A 272 5.38 -2.08 5.69
CA THR A 272 4.90 -3.19 6.53
C THR A 272 3.92 -2.67 7.55
N VAL A 273 2.81 -3.36 7.74
CA VAL A 273 1.88 -3.13 8.82
C VAL A 273 1.59 -4.43 9.56
N ASN A 274 1.64 -4.38 10.88
CA ASN A 274 1.36 -5.51 11.76
C ASN A 274 0.02 -5.33 12.44
N LEU A 275 -0.89 -6.28 12.28
CA LEU A 275 -2.18 -6.32 12.96
C LEU A 275 -2.27 -7.55 13.84
N TYR A 276 -2.54 -7.34 15.12
CA TYR A 276 -2.84 -8.43 16.04
C TYR A 276 -4.32 -8.73 16.04
N THR A 277 -4.68 -9.99 15.85
CA THR A 277 -6.05 -10.42 16.06
C THR A 277 -6.30 -10.65 17.55
N LYS A 278 -7.54 -10.43 18.00
CA LYS A 278 -7.98 -10.82 19.35
C LYS A 278 -8.08 -12.34 19.52
N CYS A 279 -7.82 -13.09 18.45
CA CYS A 279 -7.88 -14.54 18.43
C CYS A 279 -6.52 -15.09 18.80
N ASN A 280 -6.36 -15.55 20.03
CA ASN A 280 -5.16 -16.26 20.50
C ASN A 280 -3.83 -15.48 20.36
N ASN A 281 -3.88 -14.18 20.32
CA ASN A 281 -2.72 -13.30 20.07
C ASN A 281 -1.98 -13.60 18.77
N GLN A 282 -2.65 -14.16 17.77
CA GLN A 282 -2.07 -14.37 16.46
C GLN A 282 -1.89 -13.04 15.74
N GLN A 283 -0.78 -12.90 15.06
CA GLN A 283 -0.40 -11.70 14.35
C GLN A 283 -0.50 -11.92 12.84
N PHE A 284 -1.28 -11.07 12.16
CA PHE A 284 -1.20 -10.91 10.72
C PHE A 284 -0.26 -9.75 10.38
N THR A 285 0.71 -10.01 9.54
CA THR A 285 1.66 -9.00 9.03
C THR A 285 1.43 -8.79 7.55
N TYR A 286 1.15 -7.55 7.16
CA TYR A 286 0.92 -7.17 5.77
C TYR A 286 2.15 -6.41 5.27
N ILE A 287 2.71 -6.86 4.16
CA ILE A 287 3.84 -6.22 3.49
C ILE A 287 3.41 -5.83 2.09
N VAL A 288 3.65 -4.59 1.71
CA VAL A 288 3.32 -4.06 0.38
C VAL A 288 4.57 -3.49 -0.26
N LYS A 289 4.83 -3.90 -1.49
CA LYS A 289 5.83 -3.31 -2.37
C LYS A 289 5.16 -2.29 -3.28
N LEU A 290 5.74 -1.08 -3.37
CA LEU A 290 5.21 0.00 -4.19
C LEU A 290 5.83 0.00 -5.59
N ASN A 291 5.04 0.37 -6.58
CA ASN A 291 5.50 0.65 -7.93
C ASN A 291 6.24 2.00 -7.96
N ARG A 292 7.56 1.95 -7.95
CA ARG A 292 8.42 3.13 -7.96
C ARG A 292 8.16 4.04 -9.15
N MET A 293 7.82 3.50 -10.31
CA MET A 293 7.58 4.29 -11.51
C MET A 293 6.30 5.10 -11.40
N GLU A 294 5.25 4.55 -10.82
CA GLU A 294 3.99 5.27 -10.59
C GLU A 294 4.16 6.39 -9.57
N VAL A 295 4.83 6.10 -8.46
CA VAL A 295 5.17 7.10 -7.44
C VAL A 295 6.00 8.24 -8.04
N LEU A 296 6.99 7.92 -8.88
CA LEU A 296 7.81 8.93 -9.57
C LEU A 296 6.99 9.74 -10.59
N ASN A 297 6.12 9.10 -11.36
CA ASN A 297 5.27 9.81 -12.34
C ASN A 297 4.38 10.86 -11.67
N GLU A 298 3.82 10.57 -10.51
CA GLU A 298 3.05 11.54 -9.74
C GLU A 298 3.93 12.72 -9.28
N SER A 299 5.16 12.43 -8.85
CA SER A 299 6.14 13.44 -8.47
C SER A 299 6.61 14.28 -9.68
N PHE A 300 6.76 13.68 -10.86
CA PHE A 300 7.19 14.38 -12.07
C PHE A 300 6.16 15.39 -12.60
N THR A 301 4.89 15.23 -12.32
CA THR A 301 3.87 16.22 -12.71
C THR A 301 4.19 17.60 -12.15
N TYR A 302 4.71 17.67 -10.94
CA TYR A 302 5.14 18.93 -10.33
C TYR A 302 6.43 19.47 -10.96
N VAL A 303 7.35 18.62 -11.37
CA VAL A 303 8.59 19.02 -12.05
C VAL A 303 8.29 19.75 -13.36
N TYR A 304 7.30 19.30 -14.14
CA TYR A 304 6.90 19.99 -15.37
C TYR A 304 6.42 21.42 -15.11
N ILE A 305 5.69 21.64 -14.03
CA ILE A 305 5.22 22.98 -13.63
C ILE A 305 6.42 23.90 -13.33
N TYR A 306 7.45 23.41 -12.63
CA TYR A 306 8.65 24.19 -12.34
C TYR A 306 9.46 24.51 -13.58
N VAL A 307 9.62 23.55 -14.50
CA VAL A 307 10.30 23.78 -15.80
C VAL A 307 9.54 24.85 -16.59
N LEU A 308 8.23 24.82 -16.60
CA LEU A 308 7.39 25.83 -17.26
C LEU A 308 7.58 27.22 -16.63
N ILE A 309 7.62 27.33 -15.31
CA ILE A 309 7.89 28.59 -14.60
C ILE A 309 9.27 29.15 -14.96
N ILE A 310 10.31 28.31 -15.02
CA ILE A 310 11.66 28.72 -15.42
C ILE A 310 11.66 29.22 -16.85
N LEU A 311 10.99 28.54 -17.79
CA LEU A 311 10.88 28.98 -19.19
C LEU A 311 10.16 30.31 -19.31
N ILE A 312 9.07 30.53 -18.59
CA ILE A 312 8.35 31.81 -18.56
C ILE A 312 9.27 32.92 -18.02
N THR A 313 10.03 32.63 -16.96
CA THR A 313 10.95 33.59 -16.35
C THR A 313 12.06 34.01 -17.34
N ILE A 314 12.62 33.06 -18.08
CA ILE A 314 13.63 33.34 -19.12
C ILE A 314 13.01 34.16 -20.24
N LEU A 315 11.79 33.85 -20.68
CA LEU A 315 11.09 34.60 -21.72
C LEU A 315 10.80 36.05 -21.29
N LEU A 316 10.36 36.27 -20.07
CA LEU A 316 10.14 37.59 -19.50
C LEU A 316 11.44 38.40 -19.38
N ALA A 317 12.52 37.74 -18.97
CA ALA A 317 13.85 38.36 -18.93
C ALA A 317 14.31 38.79 -20.33
N ALA A 318 14.10 37.95 -21.34
CA ALA A 318 14.42 38.26 -22.73
C ALA A 318 13.60 39.42 -23.29
N LEU A 319 12.30 39.48 -23.02
CA LEU A 319 11.39 40.56 -23.40
C LEU A 319 11.78 41.87 -22.72
N THR A 320 12.11 41.86 -21.43
CA THR A 320 12.54 43.05 -20.67
C THR A 320 13.86 43.57 -21.24
N PHE A 321 14.77 42.66 -21.56
CA PHE A 321 16.03 43.04 -22.22
C PHE A 321 15.83 43.69 -23.59
N TYR A 322 14.94 43.08 -24.43
CA TYR A 322 14.62 43.63 -25.76
C TYR A 322 13.98 45.03 -25.66
N TYR A 323 13.01 45.20 -24.73
CA TYR A 323 12.38 46.49 -24.49
C TYR A 323 13.36 47.56 -24.03
N PHE A 324 14.26 47.22 -23.10
CA PHE A 324 15.28 48.10 -22.58
C PHE A 324 16.32 48.49 -23.66
N TYR A 325 16.75 47.54 -24.47
CA TYR A 325 17.63 47.79 -25.59
C TYR A 325 17.01 48.74 -26.60
N ARG A 326 15.78 48.50 -26.99
CA ARG A 326 15.11 49.30 -28.02
C ARG A 326 14.77 50.71 -27.55
N ASN A 327 14.27 50.89 -26.33
CA ASN A 327 13.69 52.15 -25.87
C ASN A 327 14.66 53.03 -25.09
N ILE A 328 15.74 52.47 -24.58
CA ILE A 328 16.72 53.21 -23.77
C ILE A 328 18.10 53.20 -24.41
N ASN A 329 18.65 52.06 -24.70
CA ASN A 329 20.01 51.89 -25.13
C ASN A 329 20.22 52.45 -26.56
N LYS A 330 19.32 52.17 -27.50
CA LYS A 330 19.38 52.65 -28.88
C LYS A 330 19.23 54.18 -28.95
N PRO A 331 18.24 54.84 -28.35
CA PRO A 331 18.12 56.27 -28.35
C PRO A 331 19.32 56.99 -27.70
N ILE A 332 19.80 56.49 -26.58
CA ILE A 332 21.02 57.08 -25.94
C ILE A 332 22.23 56.96 -26.86
N SER A 333 22.40 55.86 -27.56
CA SER A 333 23.45 55.67 -28.54
C SER A 333 23.33 56.64 -29.69
N ASP A 334 22.10 56.86 -30.21
CA ASP A 334 21.82 57.79 -31.30
C ASP A 334 22.04 59.25 -30.88
N LEU A 335 21.66 59.62 -29.64
CA LEU A 335 21.96 60.93 -29.07
C LEU A 335 23.46 61.19 -28.88
N MET A 336 24.21 60.17 -28.41
CA MET A 336 25.70 60.31 -28.32
C MET A 336 26.32 60.49 -29.67
N GLU A 337 25.83 59.79 -30.68
CA GLU A 337 26.34 59.97 -32.06
C GLU A 337 26.02 61.35 -32.66
N MET A 338 24.77 61.88 -32.36
CA MET A 338 24.44 63.28 -32.78
C MET A 338 25.29 64.32 -32.06
N SER A 339 25.47 64.20 -30.73
CA SER A 339 26.32 65.09 -29.94
C SER A 339 27.76 65.16 -30.50
N GLU A 340 28.29 64.02 -30.91
CA GLU A 340 29.64 63.97 -31.50
C GLU A 340 29.71 64.57 -32.88
N LYS A 341 28.66 64.43 -33.69
CA LYS A 341 28.63 65.09 -35.00
C LYS A 341 28.56 66.57 -34.83
N ILE A 342 27.95 67.14 -33.81
CA ILE A 342 27.93 68.57 -33.51
C ILE A 342 29.29 69.00 -32.99
N GLU A 343 29.93 68.27 -32.08
CA GLU A 343 31.27 68.62 -31.56
C GLU A 343 32.38 68.59 -32.63
N ASN A 344 32.23 67.81 -33.68
CA ASN A 344 33.17 67.74 -34.79
C ASN A 344 32.84 68.72 -35.90
N MET A 345 31.81 69.60 -35.79
CA MET A 345 31.44 70.65 -36.70
C MET A 345 31.87 72.04 -36.22
N GLU A 346 32.37 72.20 -34.99
CA GLU A 346 33.14 73.36 -34.52
C GLU A 346 34.63 73.11 -34.74
#